data_196504686ce2053bf3537fd89f5310c8
#
_entry.id   196504686ce2053bf3537fd89f5310c8
#
_cell.length_a   1.000
_cell.length_b   1.000
_cell.length_c   1.000
_cell.angle_alpha   90.00
_cell.angle_beta   90.00
_cell.angle_gamma   90.00
#
_symmetry.space_group_name_H-M   'P 1'
#
loop_
_entity.id
_entity.type
_entity.pdbx_description
1 polymer ?
#
loop_
_entity_poly.entity_id
_entity_poly.type
_entity_poly.pdbx_seq_one_letter_code
_entity_poly.pdbx_strand_id
1 'polypeptide(L)'
;MGRVQTGAKGMALVRSRIEAARVPRARRGESIVLATWNVRELGRTRRRDDAIAMLAAILSRFSLTSLVELRRDTGDLERILRAAGPTFRALYSEPIDDPGGNDERACFVYDTRFVEHTGLVSMVHGERRRIGREYVTPHWWRPPYMAGFRAGGTTFVLATAHIRWGGRATDRLAEIRALATWAERHAHRAARPTPLVLAGDMNTPSTASPLYRALTAKGLTVPAALLGEHGTNLAENKRYDQILHLPGLAERFTERAGVVDFFGEDGRGLFPRGVTREGLTRQLSDHLPLWAELRVG
;
A
#
# COMPACT_ATOMS: atom_id res chain seq x y z
N MET A 1 -16.76 -2.80 33.27
CA MET A 1 -17.21 -3.92 32.39
C MET A 1 -17.59 -3.52 30.98
N GLY A 2 -18.24 -2.39 30.68
CA GLY A 2 -18.71 -2.02 29.32
C GLY A 2 -17.65 -1.80 28.25
N ARG A 3 -16.45 -1.29 28.57
CA ARG A 3 -15.39 -1.00 27.58
C ARG A 3 -14.71 -2.26 27.00
N VAL A 4 -14.54 -3.32 27.79
CA VAL A 4 -13.91 -4.59 27.35
C VAL A 4 -14.85 -5.37 26.42
N GLN A 5 -16.15 -5.37 26.68
CA GLN A 5 -17.14 -6.04 25.82
C GLN A 5 -17.29 -5.38 24.43
N THR A 6 -17.13 -4.06 24.36
CA THR A 6 -17.28 -3.33 23.08
C THR A 6 -16.09 -3.55 22.15
N GLY A 7 -14.88 -3.60 22.69
CA GLY A 7 -13.66 -3.93 21.90
C GLY A 7 -13.71 -5.35 21.35
N ALA A 8 -14.25 -6.31 22.09
CA ALA A 8 -14.42 -7.69 21.63
C ALA A 8 -15.42 -7.80 20.46
N LYS A 9 -16.54 -7.05 20.52
CA LYS A 9 -17.54 -7.01 19.42
C LYS A 9 -16.95 -6.42 18.13
N GLY A 10 -16.25 -5.29 18.24
CA GLY A 10 -15.60 -4.65 17.08
C GLY A 10 -14.56 -5.56 16.44
N MET A 11 -13.75 -6.25 17.25
CA MET A 11 -12.78 -7.23 16.75
C MET A 11 -13.46 -8.42 16.06
N ALA A 12 -14.56 -8.94 16.61
CA ALA A 12 -15.32 -10.02 15.99
C ALA A 12 -15.87 -9.59 14.61
N LEU A 13 -16.37 -8.34 14.52
CA LEU A 13 -16.86 -7.76 13.28
C LEU A 13 -15.75 -7.62 12.23
N VAL A 14 -14.58 -7.09 12.61
CA VAL A 14 -13.42 -6.99 11.72
C VAL A 14 -13.00 -8.37 11.22
N ARG A 15 -12.92 -9.37 12.09
CA ARG A 15 -12.59 -10.76 11.69
C ARG A 15 -13.59 -11.34 10.70
N SER A 16 -14.87 -11.17 10.95
CA SER A 16 -15.92 -11.61 10.01
C SER A 16 -15.78 -10.96 8.63
N ARG A 17 -15.47 -9.66 8.58
CA ARG A 17 -15.25 -8.92 7.32
C ARG A 17 -13.97 -9.35 6.61
N ILE A 18 -12.90 -9.62 7.34
CA ILE A 18 -11.67 -10.21 6.78
C ILE A 18 -11.97 -11.58 6.16
N GLU A 19 -12.78 -12.41 6.80
CA GLU A 19 -13.20 -13.71 6.26
C GLU A 19 -14.06 -13.54 5.01
N ALA A 20 -15.00 -12.59 5.02
CA ALA A 20 -15.84 -12.26 3.86
C ALA A 20 -15.02 -11.79 2.64
N ALA A 21 -13.91 -11.11 2.85
CA ALA A 21 -12.97 -10.69 1.80
C ALA A 21 -12.23 -11.85 1.13
N ARG A 22 -12.33 -13.08 1.67
CA ARG A 22 -11.74 -14.33 1.12
C ARG A 22 -10.26 -14.21 0.79
N VAL A 23 -9.52 -13.41 1.57
CA VAL A 23 -8.07 -13.31 1.41
C VAL A 23 -7.43 -14.68 1.57
N PRO A 24 -6.68 -15.19 0.59
CA PRO A 24 -6.08 -16.51 0.68
C PRO A 24 -5.05 -16.59 1.80
N ARG A 25 -4.80 -17.79 2.29
CA ARG A 25 -3.63 -18.02 3.14
C ARG A 25 -2.40 -18.14 2.27
N ALA A 26 -1.34 -17.41 2.61
CA ALA A 26 -0.05 -17.58 1.98
C ALA A 26 0.46 -19.01 2.18
N ARG A 27 1.16 -19.55 1.18
CA ARG A 27 1.78 -20.88 1.21
C ARG A 27 3.27 -20.73 0.94
N ARG A 28 4.06 -21.14 1.94
CA ARG A 28 5.51 -20.98 1.89
C ARG A 28 6.09 -21.66 0.64
N GLY A 29 6.84 -20.88 -0.14
CA GLY A 29 7.46 -21.37 -1.39
C GLY A 29 6.50 -21.47 -2.58
N GLU A 30 5.18 -21.29 -2.40
CA GLU A 30 4.18 -21.41 -3.47
C GLU A 30 3.51 -20.09 -3.79
N SER A 31 2.91 -19.42 -2.79
CA SER A 31 2.19 -18.15 -3.01
C SER A 31 2.25 -17.23 -1.81
N ILE A 32 2.24 -15.93 -2.10
CA ILE A 32 2.15 -14.85 -1.13
C ILE A 32 0.96 -13.95 -1.45
N VAL A 33 0.51 -13.20 -0.45
CA VAL A 33 -0.49 -12.14 -0.65
C VAL A 33 0.21 -10.79 -0.52
N LEU A 34 0.23 -10.05 -1.62
CA LEU A 34 0.66 -8.66 -1.68
C LEU A 34 -0.52 -7.75 -1.36
N ALA A 35 -0.29 -6.67 -0.63
CA ALA A 35 -1.31 -5.67 -0.36
C ALA A 35 -0.74 -4.24 -0.44
N THR A 36 -1.63 -3.26 -0.59
CA THR A 36 -1.36 -1.85 -0.36
C THR A 36 -2.46 -1.24 0.49
N TRP A 37 -2.09 -0.34 1.37
CA TRP A 37 -3.04 0.34 2.24
C TRP A 37 -2.56 1.73 2.62
N ASN A 38 -3.36 2.75 2.36
CA ASN A 38 -3.21 4.05 2.98
C ASN A 38 -3.77 3.95 4.42
N VAL A 39 -2.92 4.16 5.43
CA VAL A 39 -3.26 3.97 6.85
C VAL A 39 -3.67 5.26 7.54
N ARG A 40 -4.02 6.26 6.76
CA ARG A 40 -4.51 7.57 7.22
C ARG A 40 -3.74 8.14 8.42
N GLU A 41 -2.65 8.83 8.14
CA GLU A 41 -1.88 9.59 9.16
C GLU A 41 -1.49 8.75 10.41
N LEU A 42 -1.10 7.47 10.20
CA LEU A 42 -0.64 6.61 11.30
C LEU A 42 0.59 7.23 11.99
N GLY A 43 0.51 7.47 13.30
CA GLY A 43 1.55 8.13 14.07
C GLY A 43 1.34 9.64 14.23
N ARG A 44 0.30 10.25 13.65
CA ARG A 44 -0.06 11.66 13.94
C ARG A 44 -0.74 11.81 15.31
N THR A 45 -1.64 10.88 15.62
CA THR A 45 -2.31 10.78 16.92
C THR A 45 -2.32 9.34 17.36
N ARG A 46 -2.03 9.10 18.64
CA ARG A 46 -2.00 7.76 19.19
C ARG A 46 -3.33 7.02 18.97
N ARG A 47 -3.25 5.84 18.34
CA ARG A 47 -4.40 4.96 18.14
C ARG A 47 -4.78 4.26 19.45
N ARG A 48 -6.06 3.94 19.61
CA ARG A 48 -6.59 3.14 20.69
C ARG A 48 -6.05 1.69 20.62
N ASP A 49 -6.00 1.00 21.74
CA ASP A 49 -5.50 -0.39 21.77
C ASP A 49 -6.39 -1.35 20.98
N ASP A 50 -7.71 -1.13 20.99
CA ASP A 50 -8.65 -1.90 20.17
C ASP A 50 -8.46 -1.63 18.66
N ALA A 51 -8.16 -0.40 18.26
CA ALA A 51 -7.80 -0.06 16.88
C ALA A 51 -6.48 -0.72 16.45
N ILE A 52 -5.45 -0.68 17.30
CA ILE A 52 -4.18 -1.38 17.05
C ILE A 52 -4.39 -2.87 16.81
N ALA A 53 -5.21 -3.53 17.64
CA ALA A 53 -5.52 -4.94 17.46
C ALA A 53 -6.26 -5.22 16.15
N MET A 54 -7.19 -4.34 15.73
CA MET A 54 -7.90 -4.45 14.45
C MET A 54 -6.96 -4.25 13.26
N LEU A 55 -6.10 -3.22 13.30
CA LEU A 55 -5.09 -2.97 12.26
C LEU A 55 -4.13 -4.15 12.11
N ALA A 56 -3.67 -4.71 13.23
CA ALA A 56 -2.82 -5.89 13.24
C ALA A 56 -3.53 -7.13 12.67
N ALA A 57 -4.81 -7.34 13.00
CA ALA A 57 -5.59 -8.45 12.47
C ALA A 57 -5.77 -8.36 10.95
N ILE A 58 -5.96 -7.15 10.40
CA ILE A 58 -6.05 -6.91 8.96
C ILE A 58 -4.67 -7.15 8.31
N LEU A 59 -3.60 -6.51 8.81
CA LEU A 59 -2.25 -6.61 8.25
C LEU A 59 -1.70 -8.04 8.28
N SER A 60 -2.04 -8.82 9.31
CA SER A 60 -1.60 -10.21 9.43
C SER A 60 -2.18 -11.15 8.37
N ARG A 61 -3.11 -10.70 7.55
CA ARG A 61 -3.66 -11.46 6.41
C ARG A 61 -2.75 -11.41 5.18
N PHE A 62 -1.82 -10.48 5.14
CA PHE A 62 -0.96 -10.24 4.00
C PHE A 62 0.48 -10.66 4.30
N SER A 63 1.17 -11.16 3.29
CA SER A 63 2.59 -11.54 3.41
C SER A 63 3.51 -10.35 3.28
N LEU A 64 3.11 -9.37 2.46
CA LEU A 64 3.86 -8.15 2.20
C LEU A 64 2.88 -7.02 1.87
N THR A 65 2.93 -5.95 2.66
CA THR A 65 2.04 -4.81 2.52
C THR A 65 2.84 -3.53 2.30
N SER A 66 2.47 -2.78 1.27
CA SER A 66 2.88 -1.38 1.09
C SER A 66 1.96 -0.48 1.91
N LEU A 67 2.52 0.33 2.80
CA LEU A 67 1.79 1.31 3.60
C LEU A 67 2.23 2.72 3.21
N VAL A 68 1.28 3.62 3.07
CA VAL A 68 1.49 5.07 2.92
C VAL A 68 0.75 5.83 4.02
N GLU A 69 1.12 7.07 4.24
CA GLU A 69 0.66 7.91 5.35
C GLU A 69 1.12 7.44 6.74
N LEU A 70 2.25 6.74 6.82
CA LEU A 70 2.96 6.61 8.08
C LEU A 70 3.63 7.95 8.41
N ARG A 71 3.41 8.49 9.60
CA ARG A 71 3.99 9.75 10.04
C ARG A 71 5.34 9.55 10.73
N ARG A 72 5.97 10.64 11.15
CA ARG A 72 7.26 10.65 11.84
C ARG A 72 7.29 9.70 13.04
N ASP A 73 6.25 9.70 13.87
CA ASP A 73 6.14 8.81 15.02
C ASP A 73 5.75 7.39 14.57
N THR A 74 6.64 6.43 14.81
CA THR A 74 6.46 5.01 14.48
C THR A 74 5.90 4.17 15.65
N GLY A 75 5.60 4.76 16.78
CA GLY A 75 5.17 4.05 17.99
C GLY A 75 3.91 3.20 17.78
N ASP A 76 2.95 3.68 17.00
CA ASP A 76 1.76 2.90 16.65
C ASP A 76 2.06 1.77 15.66
N LEU A 77 3.00 1.96 14.71
CA LEU A 77 3.48 0.88 13.84
C LEU A 77 4.13 -0.24 14.67
N GLU A 78 4.96 0.09 15.65
CA GLU A 78 5.59 -0.90 16.52
C GLU A 78 4.55 -1.67 17.35
N ARG A 79 3.50 -1.00 17.84
CA ARG A 79 2.37 -1.66 18.53
C ARG A 79 1.63 -2.62 17.61
N ILE A 80 1.38 -2.23 16.36
CA ILE A 80 0.76 -3.07 15.33
C ILE A 80 1.63 -4.30 15.06
N LEU A 81 2.95 -4.14 14.84
CA LEU A 81 3.86 -5.25 14.57
C LEU A 81 3.91 -6.24 15.73
N ARG A 82 3.97 -5.75 16.99
CA ARG A 82 3.90 -6.62 18.18
C ARG A 82 2.59 -7.41 18.24
N ALA A 83 1.47 -6.76 17.93
CA ALA A 83 0.15 -7.42 17.93
C ALA A 83 -0.04 -8.40 16.77
N ALA A 84 0.57 -8.14 15.60
CA ALA A 84 0.56 -9.04 14.44
C ALA A 84 1.41 -10.31 14.66
N GLY A 85 2.45 -10.21 15.49
CA GLY A 85 3.27 -11.36 15.90
C GLY A 85 4.76 -11.23 15.62
N PRO A 86 5.58 -12.13 16.14
CA PRO A 86 7.03 -12.03 16.17
C PRO A 86 7.71 -12.16 14.80
N THR A 87 6.99 -12.58 13.78
CA THR A 87 7.53 -12.76 12.42
C THR A 87 7.34 -11.52 11.54
N PHE A 88 6.56 -10.54 11.99
CA PHE A 88 6.35 -9.31 11.22
C PHE A 88 7.50 -8.32 11.40
N ARG A 89 7.91 -7.72 10.29
CA ARG A 89 8.96 -6.70 10.22
C ARG A 89 8.49 -5.53 9.37
N ALA A 90 9.12 -4.38 9.55
CA ALA A 90 8.89 -3.20 8.73
C ALA A 90 10.20 -2.63 8.19
N LEU A 91 10.11 -2.10 6.98
CA LEU A 91 11.10 -1.20 6.36
C LEU A 91 10.37 0.11 6.06
N TYR A 92 10.92 1.23 6.47
CA TYR A 92 10.32 2.53 6.21
C TYR A 92 11.36 3.58 5.85
N SER A 93 10.92 4.56 5.07
CA SER A 93 11.76 5.66 4.63
C SER A 93 12.01 6.68 5.74
N GLU A 94 12.95 7.60 5.53
CA GLU A 94 12.98 8.84 6.28
C GLU A 94 11.66 9.62 6.11
N PRO A 95 11.25 10.45 7.07
CA PRO A 95 10.11 11.34 6.90
C PRO A 95 10.44 12.44 5.90
N ILE A 96 9.45 12.88 5.14
CA ILE A 96 9.61 13.99 4.21
C ILE A 96 9.25 15.28 4.94
N ASP A 97 10.28 16.04 5.34
CA ASP A 97 10.19 17.17 6.25
C ASP A 97 9.74 18.49 5.62
N ASP A 98 9.60 18.54 4.29
CA ASP A 98 9.17 19.76 3.62
C ASP A 98 7.65 20.02 3.82
N PRO A 99 7.17 21.25 3.58
CA PRO A 99 5.76 21.59 3.77
C PRO A 99 4.78 20.75 2.95
N GLY A 100 5.24 20.12 1.86
CA GLY A 100 4.44 19.21 1.04
C GLY A 100 4.46 17.77 1.51
N GLY A 101 5.53 17.36 2.17
CA GLY A 101 5.77 15.99 2.61
C GLY A 101 4.94 15.55 3.81
N ASN A 102 4.50 16.52 4.64
CA ASN A 102 3.67 16.25 5.83
C ASN A 102 4.32 15.30 6.86
N ASP A 103 5.64 15.22 6.95
CA ASP A 103 6.36 14.22 7.76
C ASP A 103 6.01 12.77 7.39
N GLU A 104 5.57 12.55 6.16
CA GLU A 104 5.12 11.24 5.70
C GLU A 104 6.29 10.33 5.38
N ARG A 105 6.15 9.06 5.75
CA ARG A 105 7.02 7.94 5.40
C ARG A 105 6.27 6.96 4.51
N ALA A 106 6.98 6.34 3.59
CA ALA A 106 6.55 5.11 2.94
C ALA A 106 7.05 3.91 3.76
N CYS A 107 6.29 2.83 3.78
CA CYS A 107 6.61 1.67 4.61
C CYS A 107 6.22 0.36 3.91
N PHE A 108 7.02 -0.68 4.14
CA PHE A 108 6.68 -2.06 3.82
C PHE A 108 6.61 -2.86 5.12
N VAL A 109 5.48 -3.54 5.35
CA VAL A 109 5.31 -4.52 6.43
C VAL A 109 5.31 -5.91 5.81
N TYR A 110 6.11 -6.83 6.32
CA TYR A 110 6.22 -8.18 5.77
C TYR A 110 6.36 -9.26 6.85
N ASP A 111 5.86 -10.44 6.51
CA ASP A 111 5.97 -11.64 7.35
C ASP A 111 7.18 -12.48 6.90
N THR A 112 8.18 -12.59 7.74
CA THR A 112 9.43 -13.29 7.47
C THR A 112 9.27 -14.80 7.23
N ARG A 113 8.11 -15.38 7.52
CA ARG A 113 7.81 -16.78 7.17
C ARG A 113 7.68 -16.99 5.67
N PHE A 114 7.28 -15.96 4.93
CA PHE A 114 6.94 -16.03 3.51
C PHE A 114 7.83 -15.15 2.63
N VAL A 115 8.34 -14.04 3.18
CA VAL A 115 9.05 -13.01 2.42
C VAL A 115 10.36 -12.66 3.13
N GLU A 116 11.43 -12.59 2.37
CA GLU A 116 12.76 -12.15 2.82
C GLU A 116 13.13 -10.84 2.12
N HIS A 117 13.69 -9.89 2.87
CA HIS A 117 14.28 -8.67 2.31
C HIS A 117 15.68 -8.96 1.78
N THR A 118 15.99 -8.53 0.54
CA THR A 118 17.23 -8.89 -0.16
C THR A 118 18.39 -7.91 0.05
N GLY A 119 18.23 -6.90 0.87
CA GLY A 119 19.24 -5.85 1.14
C GLY A 119 19.03 -4.57 0.32
N LEU A 120 18.35 -4.60 -0.82
CA LEU A 120 18.03 -3.39 -1.59
C LEU A 120 16.95 -2.57 -0.87
N VAL A 121 17.27 -1.35 -0.49
CA VAL A 121 16.33 -0.32 -0.02
C VAL A 121 16.76 1.03 -0.58
N SER A 122 15.85 1.78 -1.18
CA SER A 122 16.18 3.10 -1.73
C SER A 122 14.92 3.96 -1.92
N MET A 123 15.10 5.26 -1.83
CA MET A 123 14.18 6.20 -2.46
C MET A 123 14.39 6.17 -3.97
N VAL A 124 13.32 6.32 -4.74
CA VAL A 124 13.42 6.43 -6.20
C VAL A 124 13.91 7.82 -6.56
N HIS A 125 15.03 7.85 -7.26
CA HIS A 125 15.56 9.11 -7.77
C HIS A 125 14.97 9.43 -9.14
N GLY A 126 14.47 10.65 -9.31
CA GLY A 126 14.05 11.19 -10.59
C GLY A 126 15.23 11.32 -11.56
N GLU A 127 14.93 11.31 -12.85
CA GLU A 127 15.95 11.53 -13.87
C GLU A 127 16.43 12.98 -13.85
N ARG A 128 17.75 13.15 -13.82
CA ARG A 128 18.36 14.47 -14.02
C ARG A 128 18.17 14.90 -15.48
N ARG A 129 17.65 16.09 -15.69
CA ARG A 129 17.54 16.73 -16.99
C ARG A 129 18.45 17.93 -17.04
N ARG A 130 19.12 18.11 -18.18
CA ARG A 130 19.90 19.31 -18.41
C ARG A 130 18.98 20.43 -18.89
N ILE A 131 18.96 21.54 -18.15
CA ILE A 131 18.27 22.76 -18.52
C ILE A 131 19.33 23.87 -18.58
N GLY A 132 19.69 24.28 -19.81
CA GLY A 132 20.81 25.16 -20.04
C GLY A 132 22.14 24.53 -19.61
N ARG A 133 22.82 25.12 -18.62
CA ARG A 133 24.08 24.62 -18.07
C ARG A 133 23.90 23.79 -16.79
N GLU A 134 22.69 23.70 -16.25
CA GLU A 134 22.38 23.04 -14.98
C GLU A 134 21.71 21.69 -15.14
N TYR A 135 21.94 20.77 -14.19
CA TYR A 135 21.21 19.52 -14.09
C TYR A 135 20.12 19.66 -13.04
N VAL A 136 18.88 19.53 -13.46
CA VAL A 136 17.69 19.58 -12.59
C VAL A 136 17.11 18.18 -12.44
N THR A 137 16.87 17.78 -11.20
CA THR A 137 16.13 16.55 -10.90
C THR A 137 14.64 16.90 -10.81
N PRO A 138 13.72 16.15 -11.46
CA PRO A 138 12.30 16.34 -11.25
C PRO A 138 11.97 16.16 -9.77
N HIS A 139 11.23 17.10 -9.21
CA HIS A 139 10.76 17.00 -7.84
C HIS A 139 9.54 16.08 -7.80
N TRP A 140 9.69 14.96 -7.09
CA TRP A 140 8.56 14.21 -6.58
C TRP A 140 7.93 15.02 -5.44
N TRP A 141 6.63 15.08 -5.39
CA TRP A 141 5.95 15.59 -4.19
C TRP A 141 6.30 14.74 -2.96
N ARG A 142 6.25 13.41 -3.15
CA ARG A 142 6.83 12.41 -2.27
C ARG A 142 7.62 11.42 -3.13
N PRO A 143 8.93 11.33 -2.98
CA PRO A 143 9.71 10.36 -3.74
C PRO A 143 9.20 8.93 -3.47
N PRO A 144 8.95 8.12 -4.50
CA PRO A 144 8.61 6.73 -4.29
C PRO A 144 9.73 5.99 -3.54
N TYR A 145 9.35 5.01 -2.74
CA TYR A 145 10.24 4.17 -1.95
C TYR A 145 10.23 2.76 -2.49
N MET A 146 11.38 2.09 -2.56
CA MET A 146 11.47 0.72 -3.08
C MET A 146 12.35 -0.15 -2.22
N ALA A 147 12.02 -1.45 -2.19
CA ALA A 147 12.86 -2.47 -1.58
C ALA A 147 12.81 -3.77 -2.39
N GLY A 148 13.90 -4.53 -2.32
CA GLY A 148 14.01 -5.85 -2.93
C GLY A 148 13.52 -6.93 -1.98
N PHE A 149 12.70 -7.84 -2.50
CA PHE A 149 12.15 -8.95 -1.75
C PHE A 149 12.36 -10.28 -2.49
N ARG A 150 12.45 -11.35 -1.72
CA ARG A 150 12.44 -12.73 -2.21
C ARG A 150 11.33 -13.51 -1.49
N ALA A 151 10.56 -14.26 -2.27
CA ALA A 151 9.56 -15.19 -1.77
C ALA A 151 9.62 -16.45 -2.61
N GLY A 152 9.83 -17.61 -1.98
CA GLY A 152 10.08 -18.84 -2.72
C GLY A 152 11.23 -18.69 -3.74
N GLY A 153 11.01 -19.10 -4.97
CA GLY A 153 11.95 -18.95 -6.09
C GLY A 153 11.94 -17.59 -6.78
N THR A 154 11.08 -16.65 -6.34
CA THR A 154 10.86 -15.36 -7.02
C THR A 154 11.50 -14.21 -6.26
N THR A 155 12.41 -13.49 -6.93
CA THR A 155 12.95 -12.21 -6.45
C THR A 155 12.33 -11.07 -7.23
N PHE A 156 11.89 -10.02 -6.55
CA PHE A 156 11.25 -8.85 -7.16
C PHE A 156 11.52 -7.58 -6.36
N VAL A 157 11.34 -6.44 -7.01
CA VAL A 157 11.32 -5.14 -6.34
C VAL A 157 9.86 -4.76 -6.09
N LEU A 158 9.54 -4.37 -4.87
CA LEU A 158 8.31 -3.66 -4.55
C LEU A 158 8.64 -2.18 -4.40
N ALA A 159 7.99 -1.35 -5.21
CA ALA A 159 8.01 0.10 -5.07
C ALA A 159 6.65 0.59 -4.56
N THR A 160 6.68 1.62 -3.73
CA THR A 160 5.46 2.29 -3.27
C THR A 160 5.50 3.77 -3.59
N ALA A 161 4.33 4.32 -3.91
CA ALA A 161 4.16 5.75 -4.16
C ALA A 161 2.86 6.25 -3.51
N HIS A 162 2.90 7.47 -3.02
CA HIS A 162 1.71 8.22 -2.63
C HIS A 162 1.67 9.50 -3.45
N ILE A 163 0.91 9.50 -4.53
CA ILE A 163 0.70 10.66 -5.38
C ILE A 163 -0.14 11.68 -4.60
N ARG A 164 0.28 12.93 -4.62
CA ARG A 164 -0.41 13.96 -3.84
C ARG A 164 -1.90 14.04 -4.15
N TRP A 165 -2.69 14.28 -3.13
CA TRP A 165 -4.09 14.66 -3.26
C TRP A 165 -4.23 16.18 -3.50
N GLY A 166 -5.25 16.58 -4.22
CA GLY A 166 -5.51 18.00 -4.47
C GLY A 166 -4.59 18.63 -5.52
N GLY A 167 -4.44 19.94 -5.48
CA GLY A 167 -3.65 20.68 -6.45
C GLY A 167 -4.24 20.64 -7.87
N ARG A 168 -3.46 21.10 -8.85
CA ARG A 168 -3.85 21.03 -10.26
C ARG A 168 -3.75 19.61 -10.78
N ALA A 169 -4.71 19.16 -11.58
CA ALA A 169 -4.66 17.86 -12.23
C ALA A 169 -3.40 17.68 -13.09
N THR A 170 -2.88 18.78 -13.68
CA THR A 170 -1.63 18.81 -14.45
C THR A 170 -0.41 18.41 -13.64
N ASP A 171 -0.36 18.81 -12.36
CA ASP A 171 0.80 18.52 -11.50
C ASP A 171 0.83 17.05 -11.13
N ARG A 172 -0.33 16.46 -10.79
CA ARG A 172 -0.47 15.01 -10.55
C ARG A 172 -0.15 14.20 -11.80
N LEU A 173 -0.58 14.69 -12.97
CA LEU A 173 -0.30 14.03 -14.25
C LEU A 173 1.21 14.01 -14.55
N ALA A 174 1.93 15.08 -14.26
CA ALA A 174 3.39 15.14 -14.42
C ALA A 174 4.10 14.12 -13.51
N GLU A 175 3.68 14.04 -12.25
CA GLU A 175 4.22 13.11 -11.27
C GLU A 175 3.97 11.64 -11.66
N ILE A 176 2.75 11.31 -12.09
CA ILE A 176 2.38 9.96 -12.57
C ILE A 176 3.15 9.59 -13.84
N ARG A 177 3.32 10.51 -14.79
CA ARG A 177 4.14 10.27 -15.99
C ARG A 177 5.60 10.01 -15.66
N ALA A 178 6.15 10.73 -14.68
CA ALA A 178 7.50 10.50 -14.21
C ALA A 178 7.63 9.10 -13.57
N LEU A 179 6.64 8.67 -12.78
CA LEU A 179 6.58 7.36 -12.17
C LEU A 179 6.51 6.24 -13.23
N ALA A 180 5.62 6.37 -14.22
CA ALA A 180 5.51 5.42 -15.34
C ALA A 180 6.81 5.34 -16.16
N THR A 181 7.46 6.48 -16.40
CA THR A 181 8.75 6.53 -17.11
C THR A 181 9.87 5.87 -16.29
N TRP A 182 9.88 6.04 -14.98
CA TRP A 182 10.83 5.36 -14.12
C TRP A 182 10.64 3.84 -14.14
N ALA A 183 9.40 3.36 -14.08
CA ALA A 183 9.08 1.94 -14.13
C ALA A 183 9.49 1.32 -15.47
N GLU A 184 9.20 1.97 -16.59
CA GLU A 184 9.66 1.57 -17.95
C GLU A 184 11.18 1.41 -18.00
N ARG A 185 11.92 2.38 -17.49
CA ARG A 185 13.38 2.32 -17.42
C ARG A 185 13.90 1.21 -16.53
N HIS A 186 13.22 0.94 -15.41
CA HIS A 186 13.56 -0.18 -14.56
C HIS A 186 13.51 -1.49 -15.35
N ALA A 187 12.53 -1.65 -16.26
CA ALA A 187 12.40 -2.83 -17.11
C ALA A 187 13.56 -2.98 -18.13
N HIS A 188 14.27 -1.89 -18.46
CA HIS A 188 15.31 -1.89 -19.49
C HIS A 188 16.74 -1.70 -18.94
N ARG A 189 16.94 -1.62 -17.63
CA ARG A 189 18.25 -1.36 -17.01
C ARG A 189 19.27 -2.47 -17.16
N ALA A 190 18.82 -3.70 -17.37
CA ALA A 190 19.69 -4.86 -17.52
C ALA A 190 19.09 -5.85 -18.52
N ALA A 191 19.90 -6.76 -19.05
CA ALA A 191 19.43 -7.83 -19.92
C ALA A 191 18.40 -8.75 -19.24
N ARG A 192 18.46 -8.86 -17.92
CA ARG A 192 17.47 -9.56 -17.07
C ARG A 192 17.12 -8.66 -15.89
N PRO A 193 16.19 -7.71 -16.06
CA PRO A 193 15.80 -6.81 -14.99
C PRO A 193 15.08 -7.59 -13.89
N THR A 194 15.30 -7.18 -12.63
CA THR A 194 14.50 -7.70 -11.50
C THR A 194 13.05 -7.29 -11.70
N PRO A 195 12.09 -8.23 -11.65
CA PRO A 195 10.67 -7.91 -11.79
C PRO A 195 10.22 -6.83 -10.81
N LEU A 196 9.33 -5.94 -11.25
CA LEU A 196 8.83 -4.81 -10.48
C LEU A 196 7.33 -4.93 -10.21
N VAL A 197 6.95 -4.75 -8.96
CA VAL A 197 5.60 -4.42 -8.52
C VAL A 197 5.60 -2.98 -8.03
N LEU A 198 4.60 -2.21 -8.42
CA LEU A 198 4.33 -0.86 -7.93
C LEU A 198 3.01 -0.89 -7.19
N ALA A 199 2.99 -0.52 -5.91
CA ALA A 199 1.79 -0.51 -5.09
C ALA A 199 1.72 0.78 -4.26
N GLY A 200 0.52 1.31 -4.01
CA GLY A 200 0.36 2.52 -3.22
C GLY A 200 -0.90 3.30 -3.59
N ASP A 201 -1.04 4.46 -2.98
CA ASP A 201 -2.11 5.41 -3.28
C ASP A 201 -1.71 6.29 -4.47
N MET A 202 -2.25 5.97 -5.63
CA MET A 202 -1.98 6.70 -6.87
C MET A 202 -2.93 7.87 -7.09
N ASN A 203 -3.90 8.06 -6.20
CA ASN A 203 -4.95 9.09 -6.31
C ASN A 203 -5.62 9.12 -7.71
N THR A 204 -5.77 7.94 -8.32
CA THR A 204 -6.45 7.75 -9.59
C THR A 204 -7.90 7.36 -9.33
N PRO A 205 -8.90 8.22 -9.60
CA PRO A 205 -10.27 7.97 -9.15
C PRO A 205 -10.98 6.82 -9.88
N SER A 206 -10.54 6.49 -11.10
CA SER A 206 -11.11 5.41 -11.92
C SER A 206 -10.18 5.02 -13.06
N THR A 207 -10.44 3.90 -13.71
CA THR A 207 -9.71 3.44 -14.91
C THR A 207 -9.94 4.36 -16.12
N ALA A 208 -11.04 5.07 -16.18
CA ALA A 208 -11.32 6.07 -17.21
C ALA A 208 -10.55 7.39 -17.00
N SER A 209 -9.93 7.58 -15.83
CA SER A 209 -9.18 8.79 -15.51
C SER A 209 -7.97 8.97 -16.44
N PRO A 210 -7.67 10.21 -16.89
CA PRO A 210 -6.41 10.53 -17.56
C PRO A 210 -5.17 10.16 -16.73
N LEU A 211 -5.27 10.22 -15.41
CA LEU A 211 -4.19 9.85 -14.48
C LEU A 211 -3.90 8.34 -14.56
N TYR A 212 -4.94 7.50 -14.55
CA TYR A 212 -4.78 6.06 -14.69
C TYR A 212 -4.20 5.67 -16.06
N ARG A 213 -4.72 6.27 -17.14
CA ARG A 213 -4.15 6.06 -18.49
C ARG A 213 -2.69 6.45 -18.59
N ALA A 214 -2.29 7.56 -17.95
CA ALA A 214 -0.88 7.97 -17.93
C ALA A 214 -0.01 7.02 -17.10
N LEU A 215 -0.53 6.47 -16.02
CA LEU A 215 0.16 5.49 -15.17
C LEU A 215 0.47 4.19 -15.94
N THR A 216 -0.50 3.73 -16.74
CA THR A 216 -0.40 2.46 -17.48
C THR A 216 0.20 2.60 -18.88
N ALA A 217 0.47 3.82 -19.37
CA ALA A 217 0.90 4.09 -20.75
C ALA A 217 2.28 3.49 -21.11
N LYS A 218 3.06 3.04 -20.13
CA LYS A 218 4.47 2.61 -20.31
C LYS A 218 4.74 1.19 -19.79
N GLY A 219 3.75 0.30 -19.94
CA GLY A 219 3.90 -1.12 -19.64
C GLY A 219 3.57 -1.53 -18.20
N LEU A 220 3.22 -0.59 -17.31
CA LEU A 220 2.61 -0.96 -16.04
C LEU A 220 1.18 -1.44 -16.27
N THR A 221 0.85 -2.61 -15.74
CA THR A 221 -0.50 -3.21 -15.82
C THR A 221 -0.96 -3.64 -14.44
N VAL A 222 -2.26 -3.68 -14.20
CA VAL A 222 -2.82 -4.29 -12.99
C VAL A 222 -2.96 -5.80 -13.18
N PRO A 223 -2.87 -6.61 -12.11
CA PRO A 223 -3.26 -8.01 -12.17
C PRO A 223 -4.66 -8.20 -12.77
N ALA A 224 -4.85 -9.22 -13.59
CA ALA A 224 -6.14 -9.46 -14.28
C ALA A 224 -7.33 -9.47 -13.32
N ALA A 225 -7.17 -10.06 -12.14
CA ALA A 225 -8.19 -10.10 -11.10
C ALA A 225 -8.56 -8.71 -10.52
N LEU A 226 -7.74 -7.68 -10.76
CA LEU A 226 -8.01 -6.30 -10.35
C LEU A 226 -8.53 -5.40 -11.48
N LEU A 227 -8.81 -5.94 -12.66
CA LEU A 227 -9.35 -5.15 -13.78
C LEU A 227 -10.79 -4.68 -13.55
N GLY A 228 -11.55 -5.36 -12.67
CA GLY A 228 -12.91 -4.98 -12.25
C GLY A 228 -12.95 -3.69 -11.43
N GLU A 229 -14.15 -3.30 -11.01
CA GLU A 229 -14.36 -2.16 -10.11
C GLU A 229 -14.05 -2.55 -8.66
N HIS A 230 -12.86 -2.23 -8.20
CA HIS A 230 -12.45 -2.38 -6.80
C HIS A 230 -12.20 -0.99 -6.22
N GLY A 231 -13.23 -0.41 -5.60
CA GLY A 231 -13.08 0.85 -4.88
C GLY A 231 -12.24 0.64 -3.61
N THR A 232 -11.31 1.54 -3.36
CA THR A 232 -10.44 1.47 -2.17
C THR A 232 -10.73 2.57 -1.15
N ASN A 233 -11.67 3.46 -1.44
CA ASN A 233 -12.24 4.36 -0.45
C ASN A 233 -13.42 3.69 0.26
N LEU A 234 -13.86 4.23 1.42
CA LEU A 234 -14.95 3.64 2.21
C LEU A 234 -16.32 3.56 1.52
N ALA A 235 -16.50 4.27 0.41
CA ALA A 235 -17.71 4.19 -0.42
C ALA A 235 -17.54 3.19 -1.59
N GLU A 236 -16.40 2.53 -1.69
CA GLU A 236 -16.03 1.55 -2.70
C GLU A 236 -16.24 2.01 -4.16
N ASN A 237 -16.23 3.32 -4.40
CA ASN A 237 -16.51 3.92 -5.70
C ASN A 237 -15.32 4.68 -6.32
N LYS A 238 -14.14 4.65 -5.67
CA LYS A 238 -12.90 5.27 -6.15
C LYS A 238 -11.73 4.32 -6.04
N ARG A 239 -10.93 4.24 -7.09
CA ARG A 239 -9.75 3.38 -7.20
C ARG A 239 -8.48 4.17 -6.93
N TYR A 240 -8.31 4.68 -5.74
CA TYR A 240 -7.14 5.48 -5.38
C TYR A 240 -5.89 4.61 -5.25
N ASP A 241 -6.01 3.49 -4.54
CA ASP A 241 -4.92 2.55 -4.34
C ASP A 241 -4.81 1.58 -5.52
N GLN A 242 -3.59 1.25 -5.92
CA GLN A 242 -3.31 0.37 -7.05
C GLN A 242 -2.22 -0.64 -6.68
N ILE A 243 -2.31 -1.83 -7.25
CA ILE A 243 -1.21 -2.79 -7.40
C ILE A 243 -0.99 -2.96 -8.89
N LEU A 244 0.21 -2.61 -9.37
CA LEU A 244 0.61 -2.74 -10.76
C LEU A 244 1.90 -3.54 -10.84
N HIS A 245 2.16 -4.11 -12.00
CA HIS A 245 3.40 -4.83 -12.27
C HIS A 245 3.89 -4.58 -13.69
N LEU A 246 5.16 -4.83 -13.93
CA LEU A 246 5.70 -4.96 -15.27
C LEU A 246 5.44 -6.37 -15.83
N PRO A 247 5.47 -6.57 -17.17
CA PRO A 247 5.05 -7.82 -17.83
C PRO A 247 5.68 -9.10 -17.25
N GLY A 248 6.91 -9.06 -16.77
CA GLY A 248 7.62 -10.23 -16.22
C GLY A 248 6.96 -10.94 -15.03
N LEU A 249 5.92 -10.34 -14.43
CA LEU A 249 5.15 -10.94 -13.33
C LEU A 249 3.69 -11.26 -13.72
N ALA A 250 3.26 -10.95 -14.93
CA ALA A 250 1.84 -11.06 -15.32
C ALA A 250 1.24 -12.44 -15.03
N GLU A 251 1.92 -13.51 -15.45
CA GLU A 251 1.46 -14.89 -15.29
C GLU A 251 1.57 -15.44 -13.87
N ARG A 252 2.28 -14.70 -12.98
CA ARG A 252 2.43 -15.08 -11.58
C ARG A 252 1.31 -14.58 -10.69
N PHE A 253 0.63 -13.49 -11.07
CA PHE A 253 -0.59 -13.10 -10.39
C PHE A 253 -1.70 -14.10 -10.66
N THR A 254 -2.39 -14.51 -9.61
CA THR A 254 -3.51 -15.44 -9.73
C THR A 254 -4.81 -14.68 -9.99
N GLU A 255 -5.92 -15.40 -10.18
CA GLU A 255 -7.25 -14.80 -10.30
C GLU A 255 -7.83 -14.36 -8.94
N ARG A 256 -7.02 -14.37 -7.88
CA ARG A 256 -7.44 -14.03 -6.51
C ARG A 256 -6.89 -12.69 -6.12
N ALA A 257 -7.76 -11.71 -6.07
CA ALA A 257 -7.50 -10.36 -5.63
C ALA A 257 -8.78 -9.70 -5.12
N GLY A 258 -8.69 -8.57 -4.45
CA GLY A 258 -9.84 -7.85 -3.96
C GLY A 258 -9.49 -6.77 -2.94
N VAL A 259 -10.50 -6.37 -2.21
CA VAL A 259 -10.44 -5.36 -1.15
C VAL A 259 -10.90 -5.98 0.16
N VAL A 260 -10.32 -5.56 1.28
CA VAL A 260 -10.85 -5.91 2.61
C VAL A 260 -11.70 -4.76 3.10
N ASP A 261 -13.02 -4.85 2.91
CA ASP A 261 -13.94 -3.90 3.53
C ASP A 261 -14.09 -4.20 5.03
N PHE A 262 -13.18 -3.63 5.81
CA PHE A 262 -13.24 -3.72 7.28
C PHE A 262 -14.28 -2.77 7.88
N PHE A 263 -14.75 -1.77 7.11
CA PHE A 263 -15.61 -0.69 7.59
C PHE A 263 -17.10 -1.01 7.44
N GLY A 264 -17.51 -1.66 6.33
CA GLY A 264 -18.89 -1.89 5.96
C GLY A 264 -19.62 -0.58 5.68
N GLU A 265 -20.91 -0.60 5.67
CA GLU A 265 -21.75 0.53 5.26
C GLU A 265 -21.45 1.83 6.03
N ASP A 266 -21.23 1.77 7.35
CA ASP A 266 -21.07 2.98 8.17
C ASP A 266 -20.08 2.85 9.34
N GLY A 267 -19.37 1.74 9.46
CA GLY A 267 -18.43 1.45 10.56
C GLY A 267 -19.10 1.20 11.92
N ARG A 268 -20.44 1.09 11.97
CA ARG A 268 -21.14 0.83 13.24
C ARG A 268 -20.69 -0.47 13.88
N GLY A 269 -20.53 -0.44 15.20
CA GLY A 269 -20.12 -1.59 15.99
C GLY A 269 -18.62 -1.84 16.06
N LEU A 270 -17.80 -1.14 15.27
CA LEU A 270 -16.33 -1.23 15.35
C LEU A 270 -15.82 -0.68 16.69
N PHE A 271 -16.37 0.44 17.13
CA PHE A 271 -16.01 1.12 18.37
C PHE A 271 -17.23 1.40 19.24
N PRO A 272 -17.05 1.79 20.52
CA PRO A 272 -18.14 2.21 21.38
C PRO A 272 -19.00 3.32 20.77
N ARG A 273 -20.27 3.40 21.19
CA ARG A 273 -21.16 4.51 20.81
C ARG A 273 -20.52 5.86 21.09
N GLY A 274 -20.79 6.84 20.23
CA GLY A 274 -20.30 8.23 20.37
C GLY A 274 -19.01 8.52 19.59
N VAL A 275 -18.35 7.52 18.98
CA VAL A 275 -17.25 7.79 18.05
C VAL A 275 -17.84 8.23 16.71
N THR A 276 -17.47 9.42 16.25
CA THR A 276 -17.90 9.95 14.94
C THR A 276 -17.29 9.15 13.79
N ARG A 277 -17.86 9.25 12.56
CA ARG A 277 -17.28 8.64 11.37
C ARG A 277 -15.82 9.08 11.15
N GLU A 278 -15.52 10.36 11.33
CA GLU A 278 -14.16 10.88 11.23
C GLU A 278 -13.26 10.27 12.31
N GLY A 279 -13.75 10.17 13.54
CA GLY A 279 -13.04 9.49 14.64
C GLY A 279 -12.74 8.03 14.32
N LEU A 280 -13.69 7.30 13.71
CA LEU A 280 -13.52 5.92 13.27
C LEU A 280 -12.39 5.82 12.23
N THR A 281 -12.44 6.66 11.19
CA THR A 281 -11.43 6.64 10.12
C THR A 281 -10.05 7.09 10.60
N ARG A 282 -9.98 7.98 11.61
CA ARG A 282 -8.72 8.32 12.27
C ARG A 282 -8.16 7.18 13.12
N GLN A 283 -8.98 6.25 13.57
CA GLN A 283 -8.55 5.08 14.34
C GLN A 283 -8.13 3.91 13.45
N LEU A 284 -8.73 3.75 12.28
CA LEU A 284 -8.40 2.69 11.32
C LEU A 284 -7.83 3.29 10.03
N SER A 285 -8.68 3.59 9.07
CA SER A 285 -8.37 4.35 7.85
C SER A 285 -9.65 4.75 7.13
N ASP A 286 -9.58 5.70 6.21
CA ASP A 286 -10.60 6.03 5.21
C ASP A 286 -10.33 5.35 3.85
N HIS A 287 -9.28 4.53 3.78
CA HIS A 287 -8.98 3.63 2.68
C HIS A 287 -9.11 2.18 3.11
N LEU A 288 -9.49 1.32 2.17
CA LEU A 288 -9.60 -0.12 2.32
C LEU A 288 -8.36 -0.80 1.74
N PRO A 289 -7.77 -1.83 2.40
CA PRO A 289 -6.63 -2.56 1.86
C PRO A 289 -6.98 -3.24 0.55
N LEU A 290 -6.21 -2.97 -0.50
CA LEU A 290 -6.24 -3.68 -1.78
C LEU A 290 -5.21 -4.80 -1.76
N TRP A 291 -5.58 -6.01 -2.22
CA TRP A 291 -4.68 -7.15 -2.20
C TRP A 291 -4.74 -7.98 -3.50
N ALA A 292 -3.66 -8.70 -3.77
CA ALA A 292 -3.56 -9.68 -4.86
C ALA A 292 -2.66 -10.84 -4.45
N GLU A 293 -2.99 -12.06 -4.89
CA GLU A 293 -2.17 -13.25 -4.69
C GLU A 293 -1.14 -13.38 -5.82
N LEU A 294 0.12 -13.66 -5.43
CA LEU A 294 1.26 -13.87 -6.33
C LEU A 294 1.84 -15.26 -6.13
N ARG A 295 1.96 -16.06 -7.18
CA ARG A 295 2.73 -17.32 -7.18
C ARG A 295 4.22 -17.02 -7.14
N VAL A 296 4.96 -17.75 -6.33
CA VAL A 296 6.40 -17.53 -6.07
C VAL A 296 7.27 -18.78 -6.19
N GLY A 297 6.62 -19.90 -6.46
CA GLY A 297 7.28 -21.17 -6.80
C GLY A 297 7.74 -21.24 -8.25
#